data_eaa7314c327c9cd7a43eb2ae58891f18
#
_entry.id   eaa7314c327c9cd7a43eb2ae58891f18
#
_cell.length_a   1.000
_cell.length_b   1.000
_cell.length_c   1.000
_cell.angle_alpha   90.00
_cell.angle_beta   90.00
_cell.angle_gamma   90.00
#
_symmetry.space_group_name_H-M   'P 1'
#
loop_
_entity.id
_entity.type
_entity.pdbx_description
1 polymer ?
#
loop_
_entity_poly.entity_id
_entity_poly.type
_entity_poly.pdbx_seq_one_letter_code
_entity_poly.pdbx_strand_id
1 'polypeptide(L)'
;VAINLRAPFFLSRAFAAQTDSGDIIFLADARAERPAEGYLAYTLSKSGIIALTRSLAKSLAPGIRVNAVAPGAILPPPGKGAEHLRRLAPEIPLGSTGTPDDIVRGVLYLLAAEFVTGEVLHIDGGQYL
;
A
#
# COMPACT_ATOMS: atom_id res chain seq x y z
N VAL A 1 -4.27 -10.03 -9.46
CA VAL A 1 -4.85 -10.24 -8.11
C VAL A 1 -4.08 -11.32 -7.36
N ALA A 2 -3.91 -12.49 -7.97
CA ALA A 2 -3.24 -13.61 -7.29
C ALA A 2 -1.80 -13.29 -6.89
N ILE A 3 -1.03 -12.62 -7.75
CA ILE A 3 0.37 -12.25 -7.46
C ILE A 3 0.43 -11.21 -6.34
N ASN A 4 -0.47 -10.22 -6.37
CA ASN A 4 -0.46 -9.12 -5.40
C ASN A 4 -0.93 -9.52 -4.01
N LEU A 5 -1.59 -10.66 -3.86
CA LEU A 5 -2.06 -11.18 -2.57
C LEU A 5 -1.30 -12.43 -2.17
N ARG A 6 -1.05 -13.32 -3.11
CA ARG A 6 -0.42 -14.61 -2.83
C ARG A 6 1.02 -14.48 -2.37
N ALA A 7 1.84 -13.70 -3.09
CA ALA A 7 3.24 -13.51 -2.72
C ALA A 7 3.39 -12.82 -1.36
N PRO A 8 2.71 -11.72 -1.06
CA PRO A 8 2.74 -11.12 0.27
C PRO A 8 2.33 -12.09 1.38
N PHE A 9 1.30 -12.88 1.15
CA PHE A 9 0.85 -13.89 2.12
C PHE A 9 1.95 -14.90 2.43
N PHE A 10 2.53 -15.52 1.42
CA PHE A 10 3.55 -16.56 1.64
C PHE A 10 4.85 -15.98 2.19
N LEU A 11 5.26 -14.79 1.75
CA LEU A 11 6.44 -14.12 2.31
C LEU A 11 6.24 -13.78 3.78
N SER A 12 5.06 -13.31 4.15
CA SER A 12 4.73 -12.99 5.54
C SER A 12 4.75 -14.25 6.41
N ARG A 13 4.23 -15.35 5.88
CA ARG A 13 4.25 -16.63 6.58
C ARG A 13 5.68 -17.12 6.80
N ALA A 14 6.52 -17.03 5.77
CA ALA A 14 7.93 -17.41 5.86
C ALA A 14 8.70 -16.53 6.87
N PHE A 15 8.44 -15.22 6.86
CA PHE A 15 9.02 -14.29 7.82
C PHE A 15 8.61 -14.64 9.26
N ALA A 16 7.32 -14.84 9.49
CA ALA A 16 6.81 -15.17 10.82
C ALA A 16 7.32 -16.52 11.36
N ALA A 17 7.69 -17.44 10.46
CA ALA A 17 8.28 -18.71 10.84
C ALA A 17 9.73 -18.59 11.32
N GLN A 18 10.41 -17.47 11.01
CA GLN A 18 11.83 -17.27 11.28
C GLN A 18 12.09 -16.29 12.43
N THR A 19 11.08 -15.54 12.88
CA THR A 19 11.28 -14.54 13.91
C THR A 19 10.03 -14.37 14.78
N ASP A 20 10.24 -13.99 16.02
CA ASP A 20 9.17 -13.68 16.96
C ASP A 20 8.90 -12.18 17.05
N SER A 21 9.70 -11.35 16.40
CA SER A 21 9.55 -9.89 16.47
C SER A 21 9.93 -9.23 15.15
N GLY A 22 9.26 -8.14 14.85
CA GLY A 22 9.56 -7.35 13.67
C GLY A 22 8.34 -6.64 13.10
N ASP A 23 8.50 -6.14 11.90
CA ASP A 23 7.47 -5.41 11.16
C ASP A 23 7.32 -5.95 9.75
N ILE A 24 6.08 -6.03 9.31
CA ILE A 24 5.74 -6.28 7.92
C ILE A 24 5.01 -5.04 7.41
N ILE A 25 5.50 -4.48 6.31
CA ILE A 25 4.83 -3.36 5.65
C ILE A 25 4.59 -3.74 4.20
N PHE A 26 3.31 -3.77 3.82
CA PHE A 26 2.94 -3.99 2.43
C PHE A 26 2.91 -2.67 1.68
N LEU A 27 3.42 -2.69 0.46
CA LEU A 27 3.20 -1.62 -0.49
C LEU A 27 2.09 -2.04 -1.44
N ALA A 28 0.93 -1.43 -1.29
CA ALA A 28 -0.19 -1.67 -2.18
C ALA A 28 0.05 -0.93 -3.49
N ASP A 29 -0.13 -1.61 -4.60
CA ASP A 29 -0.03 -0.97 -5.91
C ASP A 29 -1.42 -0.57 -6.41
N ALA A 30 -1.83 0.61 -6.02
CA ALA A 30 -3.12 1.15 -6.41
C ALA A 30 -3.24 1.40 -7.92
N ARG A 31 -2.10 1.44 -8.64
CA ARG A 31 -2.09 1.73 -10.09
C ARG A 31 -2.14 0.48 -10.96
N ALA A 32 -1.60 -0.62 -10.50
CA ALA A 32 -1.60 -1.87 -11.24
C ALA A 32 -3.01 -2.37 -11.53
N GLU A 33 -3.98 -1.76 -10.92
CA GLU A 33 -5.34 -2.24 -10.81
C GLU A 33 -6.35 -1.36 -11.52
N ARG A 34 -5.94 -0.63 -12.56
CA ARG A 34 -6.88 0.09 -13.42
C ARG A 34 -7.06 -0.64 -14.75
N PRO A 35 -7.77 -1.77 -14.76
CA PRO A 35 -8.25 -2.25 -16.04
C PRO A 35 -9.25 -1.22 -16.58
N ALA A 36 -9.24 -1.03 -17.88
CA ALA A 36 -10.20 -0.16 -18.55
C ALA A 36 -11.65 -0.55 -18.26
N GLU A 37 -11.87 -1.70 -17.71
CA GLU A 37 -13.16 -2.31 -17.45
C GLU A 37 -13.62 -2.17 -16.00
N GLY A 38 -12.88 -1.46 -15.18
CA GLY A 38 -13.47 -1.00 -14.03
C GLY A 38 -12.98 -1.21 -12.65
N TYR A 39 -13.86 -0.79 -11.79
CA TYR A 39 -13.63 -0.67 -10.36
C TYR A 39 -13.55 -2.00 -9.63
N LEU A 40 -14.04 -3.10 -10.24
CA LEU A 40 -14.15 -4.36 -9.51
C LEU A 40 -12.79 -4.95 -9.14
N ALA A 41 -11.89 -5.08 -10.11
CA ALA A 41 -10.55 -5.62 -9.84
C ALA A 41 -9.79 -4.73 -8.87
N TYR A 42 -9.88 -3.42 -9.03
CA TYR A 42 -9.29 -2.44 -8.12
C TYR A 42 -9.84 -2.61 -6.70
N THR A 43 -11.16 -2.69 -6.57
CA THR A 43 -11.83 -2.85 -5.28
C THR A 43 -11.44 -4.16 -4.61
N LEU A 44 -11.38 -5.25 -5.38
CA LEU A 44 -10.98 -6.56 -4.85
C LEU A 44 -9.55 -6.55 -4.34
N SER A 45 -8.63 -5.96 -5.09
CA SER A 45 -7.23 -5.88 -4.67
C SER A 45 -7.05 -5.00 -3.45
N LYS A 46 -7.69 -3.84 -3.42
CA LYS A 46 -7.65 -2.95 -2.26
C LYS A 46 -8.24 -3.63 -1.03
N SER A 47 -9.39 -4.28 -1.19
CA SER A 47 -10.02 -5.03 -0.11
C SER A 47 -9.16 -6.20 0.34
N GLY A 48 -8.50 -6.89 -0.60
CA GLY A 48 -7.59 -7.99 -0.31
C GLY A 48 -6.40 -7.56 0.53
N ILE A 49 -5.74 -6.46 0.18
CA ILE A 49 -4.61 -5.93 0.96
C ILE A 49 -5.08 -5.47 2.35
N ILE A 50 -6.22 -4.82 2.45
CA ILE A 50 -6.77 -4.41 3.74
C ILE A 50 -7.06 -5.64 4.61
N ALA A 51 -7.74 -6.64 4.04
CA ALA A 51 -8.07 -7.87 4.77
C ALA A 51 -6.80 -8.62 5.19
N LEU A 52 -5.82 -8.73 4.32
CA LEU A 52 -4.55 -9.39 4.61
C LEU A 52 -3.80 -8.65 5.72
N THR A 53 -3.69 -7.34 5.63
CA THR A 53 -3.02 -6.50 6.63
C THR A 53 -3.66 -6.69 8.00
N ARG A 54 -4.96 -6.58 8.08
CA ARG A 54 -5.70 -6.71 9.35
C ARG A 54 -5.64 -8.11 9.92
N SER A 55 -5.80 -9.12 9.09
CA SER A 55 -5.77 -10.51 9.54
C SER A 55 -4.40 -10.90 10.06
N LEU A 56 -3.34 -10.55 9.34
CA LEU A 56 -1.98 -10.83 9.79
C LEU A 56 -1.61 -10.01 11.02
N ALA A 57 -2.01 -8.75 11.09
CA ALA A 57 -1.76 -7.92 12.26
C ALA A 57 -2.32 -8.57 13.52
N LYS A 58 -3.55 -9.07 13.43
CA LYS A 58 -4.20 -9.74 14.55
C LYS A 58 -3.54 -11.08 14.89
N SER A 59 -3.19 -11.87 13.87
CA SER A 59 -2.63 -13.20 14.06
C SER A 59 -1.19 -13.19 14.57
N LEU A 60 -0.39 -12.18 14.17
CA LEU A 60 1.03 -12.14 14.47
C LEU A 60 1.38 -11.24 15.67
N ALA A 61 0.39 -10.53 16.22
CA ALA A 61 0.58 -9.75 17.43
C ALA A 61 0.85 -10.68 18.63
N PRO A 62 1.55 -10.22 19.65
CA PRO A 62 2.16 -8.90 19.80
C PRO A 62 3.56 -8.77 19.20
N GLY A 63 4.16 -9.83 18.74
CA GLY A 63 5.56 -9.84 18.33
C GLY A 63 5.82 -9.14 17.00
N ILE A 64 4.89 -9.27 16.04
CA ILE A 64 5.07 -8.71 14.72
C ILE A 64 3.90 -7.74 14.44
N ARG A 65 4.25 -6.51 14.06
CA ARG A 65 3.27 -5.53 13.59
C ARG A 65 3.14 -5.65 12.08
N VAL A 66 1.94 -5.49 11.57
CA VAL A 66 1.64 -5.58 10.14
C VAL A 66 0.84 -4.37 9.71
N ASN A 67 1.38 -3.59 8.80
CA ASN A 67 0.76 -2.39 8.26
C ASN A 67 0.93 -2.35 6.75
N ALA A 68 0.27 -1.43 6.10
CA ALA A 68 0.39 -1.22 4.66
C ALA A 68 0.45 0.26 4.34
N VAL A 69 1.10 0.58 3.24
CA VAL A 69 1.10 1.91 2.62
C VAL A 69 0.39 1.79 1.28
N ALA A 70 -0.56 2.67 1.04
CA ALA A 70 -1.29 2.74 -0.22
C ALA A 70 -0.95 4.05 -0.95
N PRO A 71 0.01 4.03 -1.87
CA PRO A 71 0.40 5.21 -2.63
C PRO A 71 -0.67 5.60 -3.65
N GLY A 72 -0.84 6.90 -3.85
CA GLY A 72 -1.56 7.43 -4.99
C GLY A 72 -0.65 7.63 -6.20
N ALA A 73 -0.83 8.73 -6.91
CA ALA A 73 -0.04 9.07 -8.10
C ALA A 73 1.35 9.56 -7.68
N ILE A 74 2.35 8.70 -7.78
CA ILE A 74 3.73 8.95 -7.37
C ILE A 74 4.66 8.92 -8.58
N LEU A 75 4.61 7.86 -9.37
CA LEU A 75 5.39 7.67 -10.58
C LEU A 75 4.45 7.45 -11.77
N PRO A 76 4.85 7.87 -12.98
CA PRO A 76 4.03 7.59 -14.15
C PRO A 76 3.98 6.08 -14.41
N PRO A 77 2.86 5.58 -14.96
CA PRO A 77 2.78 4.19 -15.35
C PRO A 77 3.79 3.89 -16.48
N PRO A 78 4.13 2.61 -16.70
CA PRO A 78 5.03 2.23 -17.80
C PRO A 78 4.59 2.83 -19.14
N GLY A 79 5.56 3.37 -19.89
CA GLY A 79 5.29 4.00 -21.18
C GLY A 79 4.74 5.42 -21.11
N LYS A 80 4.53 5.97 -19.92
CA LYS A 80 4.08 7.36 -19.71
C LYS A 80 5.20 8.17 -19.06
N GLY A 81 5.27 9.46 -19.39
CA GLY A 81 6.23 10.38 -18.80
C GLY A 81 5.63 11.27 -17.72
N ALA A 82 6.42 12.24 -17.26
CA ALA A 82 6.01 13.20 -16.24
C ALA A 82 4.77 14.00 -16.62
N GLU A 83 4.47 14.13 -17.91
CA GLU A 83 3.27 14.76 -18.45
C GLU A 83 2.00 14.14 -17.91
N HIS A 84 1.97 12.81 -17.81
CA HIS A 84 0.83 12.08 -17.26
C HIS A 84 0.55 12.50 -15.81
N LEU A 85 1.59 12.64 -15.01
CA LEU A 85 1.44 13.10 -13.62
C LEU A 85 0.94 14.53 -13.54
N ARG A 86 1.46 15.40 -14.38
CA ARG A 86 1.01 16.81 -14.43
C ARG A 86 -0.46 16.93 -14.76
N ARG A 87 -0.99 16.06 -15.62
CA ARG A 87 -2.41 16.06 -15.95
C ARG A 87 -3.30 15.58 -14.81
N LEU A 88 -2.77 14.69 -13.96
CA LEU A 88 -3.53 14.19 -12.81
C LEU A 88 -3.55 15.16 -11.63
N ALA A 89 -2.51 15.97 -11.47
CA ALA A 89 -2.36 16.84 -10.32
C ALA A 89 -3.58 17.70 -9.97
N PRO A 90 -4.25 18.35 -10.94
CA PRO A 90 -5.44 19.16 -10.65
C PRO A 90 -6.63 18.37 -10.10
N GLU A 91 -6.66 17.06 -10.34
CA GLU A 91 -7.74 16.19 -9.88
C GLU A 91 -7.51 15.67 -8.45
N ILE A 92 -6.32 15.89 -7.91
CA ILE A 92 -5.96 15.47 -6.56
C ILE A 92 -6.26 16.62 -5.60
N PRO A 93 -6.97 16.37 -4.49
CA PRO A 93 -7.35 17.44 -3.54
C PRO A 93 -6.18 18.31 -3.09
N LEU A 94 -4.99 17.73 -2.81
CA LEU A 94 -3.83 18.53 -2.45
C LEU A 94 -3.17 19.26 -3.62
N GLY A 95 -3.66 19.06 -4.86
CA GLY A 95 -3.25 19.82 -6.03
C GLY A 95 -1.92 19.40 -6.65
N SER A 96 -1.32 18.32 -6.18
CA SER A 96 -0.05 17.81 -6.68
C SER A 96 0.00 16.30 -6.58
N THR A 97 0.87 15.67 -7.40
CA THR A 97 1.23 14.27 -7.21
C THR A 97 2.26 14.16 -6.10
N GLY A 98 2.36 12.98 -5.52
CA GLY A 98 3.39 12.71 -4.52
C GLY A 98 4.75 12.36 -5.14
N THR A 99 5.71 12.10 -4.28
CA THR A 99 7.06 11.70 -4.65
C THR A 99 7.41 10.38 -3.96
N PRO A 100 8.42 9.65 -4.47
CA PRO A 100 8.91 8.47 -3.75
C PRO A 100 9.29 8.76 -2.30
N ASP A 101 9.80 9.95 -2.01
CA ASP A 101 10.16 10.37 -0.66
C ASP A 101 8.94 10.42 0.27
N ASP A 102 7.78 10.79 -0.23
CA ASP A 102 6.54 10.76 0.56
C ASP A 102 6.23 9.34 1.03
N ILE A 103 6.46 8.35 0.18
CA ILE A 103 6.25 6.95 0.52
C ILE A 103 7.28 6.48 1.55
N VAL A 104 8.55 6.86 1.38
CA VAL A 104 9.60 6.54 2.34
C VAL A 104 9.24 7.08 3.73
N ARG A 105 8.77 8.32 3.82
CA ARG A 105 8.35 8.91 5.10
C ARG A 105 7.20 8.13 5.75
N GLY A 106 6.26 7.67 4.95
CA GLY A 106 5.16 6.85 5.45
C GLY A 106 5.64 5.52 6.01
N VAL A 107 6.54 4.85 5.31
CA VAL A 107 7.14 3.59 5.77
C VAL A 107 7.91 3.82 7.07
N LEU A 108 8.75 4.86 7.11
CA LEU A 108 9.52 5.18 8.32
C LEU A 108 8.62 5.52 9.51
N TYR A 109 7.52 6.24 9.27
CA TYR A 109 6.54 6.51 10.32
C TYR A 109 5.98 5.21 10.89
N LEU A 110 5.55 4.28 10.04
CA LEU A 110 4.98 3.01 10.48
C LEU A 110 6.00 2.16 11.24
N LEU A 111 7.26 2.18 10.82
CA LEU A 111 8.33 1.47 11.54
C LEU A 111 8.58 2.05 12.93
N ALA A 112 8.46 3.36 13.09
CA ALA A 112 8.67 4.05 14.37
C ALA A 112 7.43 4.02 15.28
N ALA A 113 6.24 3.83 14.73
CA ALA A 113 4.98 3.93 15.46
C ALA A 113 4.64 2.62 16.16
N GLU A 114 5.20 2.41 17.33
CA GLU A 114 5.16 1.14 18.06
C GLU A 114 3.75 0.68 18.45
N PHE A 115 2.78 1.60 18.55
CA PHE A 115 1.41 1.26 18.92
C PHE A 115 0.45 1.26 17.72
N VAL A 116 0.99 1.03 16.51
CA VAL A 116 0.23 0.97 15.26
C VAL A 116 0.41 -0.40 14.62
N THR A 117 -0.67 -1.12 14.45
CA THR A 117 -0.72 -2.36 13.67
C THR A 117 -2.08 -2.50 13.00
N GLY A 118 -2.13 -3.15 11.85
CA GLY A 118 -3.37 -3.32 11.09
C GLY A 118 -3.79 -2.09 10.31
N GLU A 119 -2.94 -1.07 10.21
CA GLU A 119 -3.27 0.19 9.52
C GLU A 119 -2.90 0.13 8.05
N VAL A 120 -3.75 0.73 7.22
CA VAL A 120 -3.46 1.01 5.81
C VAL A 120 -3.34 2.52 5.68
N LEU A 121 -2.11 2.99 5.52
CA LEU A 121 -1.81 4.41 5.43
C LEU A 121 -1.89 4.87 3.97
N HIS A 122 -2.87 5.69 3.67
CA HIS A 122 -3.03 6.26 2.34
C HIS A 122 -2.12 7.47 2.18
N ILE A 123 -1.26 7.45 1.15
CA ILE A 123 -0.37 8.56 0.80
C ILE A 123 -0.69 8.94 -0.64
N ASP A 124 -1.77 9.67 -0.80
CA ASP A 124 -2.40 9.90 -2.10
C ASP A 124 -2.90 11.33 -2.31
N GLY A 125 -2.62 12.24 -1.38
CA GLY A 125 -3.10 13.62 -1.48
C GLY A 125 -4.62 13.75 -1.45
N GLY A 126 -5.33 12.73 -1.03
CA GLY A 126 -6.79 12.68 -1.03
C GLY A 126 -7.38 12.17 -2.34
N GLN A 127 -6.57 11.59 -3.23
CA GLN A 127 -6.99 11.17 -4.57
C GLN A 127 -8.21 10.22 -4.57
N TYR A 128 -8.35 9.42 -3.52
CA TYR A 128 -9.38 8.40 -3.44
C TYR A 128 -10.47 8.69 -2.39
N LEU A 129 -10.59 9.94 -1.99
CA LEU A 129 -11.68 10.38 -1.13
C LEU A 129 -13.02 10.41 -1.89
#